data_460e83b65160ccd58ad6ed16b29f6a5f
#
_entry.id   460e83b65160ccd58ad6ed16b29f6a5f
#
_cell.length_a   1.000
_cell.length_b   1.000
_cell.length_c   1.000
_cell.angle_alpha   90.00
_cell.angle_beta   90.00
_cell.angle_gamma   90.00
#
_symmetry.space_group_name_H-M   'P 1'
#
loop_
_entity.id
_entity.type
_entity.pdbx_description
1 polymer ?
#
loop_
_entity_poly.entity_id
_entity_poly.type
_entity_poly.pdbx_seq_one_letter_code
_entity_poly.pdbx_strand_id
1 'polypeptide(L)'
;VSILLQSVFGFEPAYSQWLINIPLFIVGVVFLGRKYGLRTALGTLLLPLFIYLSRDIPSMTQDPLLAAVFGGLGAGLGVGITYRGRGSMGGFSILSNLLSLQTGLPLGRCTLLLDGTVIIFAGFIFGPEQALYALIAVFLTSQTIDVVQIGFRSSKVALVISKYHAEINTAVQAELERGATQLSGSGGYSGETQNVLLIVVSQSEVN
;
A
#
# COMPACT_ATOMS: atom_id res chain seq x y z
N VAL A 1 -9.85 -13.33 8.90
CA VAL A 1 -9.78 -13.57 10.35
C VAL A 1 -11.10 -14.13 10.87
N SER A 2 -12.26 -13.52 10.57
CA SER A 2 -13.58 -14.01 11.06
C SER A 2 -13.87 -15.46 10.64
N ILE A 3 -13.54 -15.83 9.39
CA ILE A 3 -13.68 -17.21 8.88
C ILE A 3 -12.75 -18.18 9.65
N LEU A 4 -11.55 -17.75 10.01
CA LEU A 4 -10.64 -18.55 10.84
C LEU A 4 -11.20 -18.79 12.24
N LEU A 5 -11.75 -17.74 12.86
CA LEU A 5 -12.38 -17.86 14.17
C LEU A 5 -13.61 -18.75 14.14
N GLN A 6 -14.37 -18.75 13.05
CA GLN A 6 -15.48 -19.66 12.86
C GLN A 6 -15.02 -21.11 12.74
N SER A 7 -13.98 -21.38 11.96
CA SER A 7 -13.49 -22.76 11.74
C SER A 7 -12.83 -23.37 12.97
N VAL A 8 -12.19 -22.54 13.83
CA VAL A 8 -11.49 -23.01 15.03
C VAL A 8 -12.37 -23.02 16.28
N PHE A 9 -13.17 -21.98 16.47
CA PHE A 9 -13.95 -21.75 17.71
C PHE A 9 -15.47 -21.83 17.51
N GLY A 10 -15.97 -21.97 16.27
CA GLY A 10 -17.39 -22.02 15.98
C GLY A 10 -18.11 -20.68 16.13
N PHE A 11 -17.40 -19.57 16.32
CA PHE A 11 -18.02 -18.26 16.44
C PHE A 11 -18.64 -17.81 15.12
N GLU A 12 -19.85 -17.27 15.18
CA GLU A 12 -20.49 -16.71 14.00
C GLU A 12 -19.66 -15.56 13.44
N PRO A 13 -19.38 -15.55 12.10
CA PRO A 13 -18.47 -14.57 11.48
C PRO A 13 -18.86 -13.12 11.75
N ALA A 14 -20.17 -12.84 11.85
CA ALA A 14 -20.69 -11.51 12.14
C ALA A 14 -20.23 -10.98 13.50
N TYR A 15 -20.34 -11.77 14.54
CA TYR A 15 -19.91 -11.37 15.90
C TYR A 15 -18.39 -11.22 16.00
N SER A 16 -17.64 -12.15 15.39
CA SER A 16 -16.18 -12.08 15.34
C SER A 16 -15.70 -10.83 14.64
N GLN A 17 -16.36 -10.46 13.54
CA GLN A 17 -16.03 -9.26 12.77
C GLN A 17 -16.31 -7.98 13.55
N TRP A 18 -17.45 -7.92 14.27
CA TRP A 18 -17.77 -6.76 15.10
C TRP A 18 -16.82 -6.62 16.29
N LEU A 19 -16.49 -7.72 16.95
CA LEU A 19 -15.56 -7.74 18.08
C LEU A 19 -14.17 -7.22 17.70
N ILE A 20 -13.69 -7.51 16.49
CA ILE A 20 -12.40 -7.06 16.01
C ILE A 20 -12.48 -5.63 15.43
N ASN A 21 -13.53 -5.33 14.67
CA ASN A 21 -13.62 -4.05 13.95
C ASN A 21 -13.90 -2.87 14.90
N ILE A 22 -14.71 -3.04 15.96
CA ILE A 22 -15.04 -1.94 16.86
C ILE A 22 -13.79 -1.40 17.58
N PRO A 23 -12.96 -2.24 18.25
CA PRO A 23 -11.73 -1.75 18.87
C PRO A 23 -10.75 -1.12 17.85
N LEU A 24 -10.58 -1.74 16.68
CA LEU A 24 -9.70 -1.21 15.64
C LEU A 24 -10.20 0.13 15.09
N PHE A 25 -11.52 0.30 14.97
CA PHE A 25 -12.10 1.56 14.56
C PHE A 25 -11.84 2.66 15.60
N ILE A 26 -12.03 2.36 16.89
CA ILE A 26 -11.73 3.31 17.98
C ILE A 26 -10.26 3.72 17.94
N VAL A 27 -9.33 2.75 17.82
CA VAL A 27 -7.90 3.00 17.68
C VAL A 27 -7.64 3.87 16.45
N GLY A 28 -8.23 3.54 15.30
CA GLY A 28 -8.11 4.34 14.08
C GLY A 28 -8.56 5.78 14.26
N VAL A 29 -9.69 6.03 14.93
CA VAL A 29 -10.20 7.38 15.21
C VAL A 29 -9.28 8.15 16.13
N VAL A 30 -8.72 7.50 17.16
CA VAL A 30 -7.83 8.13 18.14
C VAL A 30 -6.50 8.54 17.50
N PHE A 31 -5.88 7.66 16.72
CA PHE A 31 -4.55 7.89 16.13
C PHE A 31 -4.58 8.65 14.80
N LEU A 32 -5.59 8.44 13.96
CA LEU A 32 -5.69 9.03 12.62
C LEU A 32 -6.68 10.22 12.55
N GLY A 33 -7.43 10.44 13.63
CA GLY A 33 -8.29 11.59 13.78
C GLY A 33 -9.73 11.39 13.27
N ARG A 34 -10.62 12.31 13.69
CA ARG A 34 -12.06 12.24 13.43
C ARG A 34 -12.44 12.21 11.94
N LYS A 35 -11.71 12.95 11.09
CA LYS A 35 -11.98 12.98 9.63
C LYS A 35 -11.70 11.64 8.98
N TYR A 36 -10.64 10.94 9.42
CA TYR A 36 -10.35 9.58 9.00
C TYR A 36 -11.46 8.62 9.45
N GLY A 37 -11.86 8.72 10.72
CA GLY A 37 -12.93 7.89 11.28
C GLY A 37 -14.25 8.01 10.50
N LEU A 38 -14.67 9.22 10.14
CA LEU A 38 -15.90 9.42 9.37
C LEU A 38 -15.83 8.77 7.98
N ARG A 39 -14.70 8.90 7.28
CA ARG A 39 -14.50 8.28 5.96
C ARG A 39 -14.42 6.76 6.05
N THR A 40 -13.78 6.26 7.10
CA THR A 40 -13.71 4.82 7.39
C THR A 40 -15.10 4.27 7.75
N ALA A 41 -15.92 4.99 8.52
CA ALA A 41 -17.29 4.60 8.80
C ALA A 41 -18.11 4.45 7.50
N LEU A 42 -18.00 5.41 6.57
CA LEU A 42 -18.63 5.31 5.27
C LEU A 42 -18.16 4.07 4.49
N GLY A 43 -16.85 3.82 4.42
CA GLY A 43 -16.28 2.64 3.76
C GLY A 43 -16.78 1.33 4.38
N THR A 44 -16.82 1.26 5.71
CA THR A 44 -17.29 0.09 6.46
C THR A 44 -18.78 -0.19 6.26
N LEU A 45 -19.60 0.83 6.01
CA LEU A 45 -21.03 0.68 5.72
C LEU A 45 -21.29 0.35 4.25
N LEU A 46 -20.59 1.01 3.33
CA LEU A 46 -20.79 0.84 1.90
C LEU A 46 -20.29 -0.52 1.40
N LEU A 47 -19.19 -1.04 1.94
CA LEU A 47 -18.63 -2.31 1.49
C LEU A 47 -19.64 -3.49 1.61
N PRO A 48 -20.27 -3.75 2.77
CA PRO A 48 -21.27 -4.81 2.87
C PRO A 48 -22.50 -4.56 1.98
N LEU A 49 -22.91 -3.31 1.80
CA LEU A 49 -24.00 -2.95 0.92
C LEU A 49 -23.71 -3.35 -0.53
N PHE A 50 -22.53 -3.01 -1.04
CA PHE A 50 -22.13 -3.40 -2.40
C PHE A 50 -21.94 -4.91 -2.54
N ILE A 51 -21.42 -5.60 -1.54
CA ILE A 51 -21.34 -7.07 -1.52
C ILE A 51 -22.75 -7.67 -1.61
N TYR A 52 -23.71 -7.14 -0.87
CA TYR A 52 -25.10 -7.60 -0.92
C TYR A 52 -25.73 -7.36 -2.29
N LEU A 53 -25.52 -6.19 -2.89
CA LEU A 53 -26.06 -5.85 -4.22
C LEU A 53 -25.42 -6.68 -5.35
N SER A 54 -24.17 -7.10 -5.17
CA SER A 54 -23.44 -7.88 -6.17
C SER A 54 -23.54 -9.41 -6.00
N ARG A 55 -24.22 -9.89 -4.97
CA ARG A 55 -24.27 -11.33 -4.63
C ARG A 55 -24.87 -12.21 -5.74
N ASP A 56 -25.80 -11.66 -6.51
CA ASP A 56 -26.51 -12.38 -7.58
C ASP A 56 -25.80 -12.29 -8.94
N ILE A 57 -24.66 -11.57 -9.01
CA ILE A 57 -23.85 -11.48 -10.22
C ILE A 57 -23.06 -12.79 -10.35
N PRO A 58 -23.19 -13.50 -11.50
CA PRO A 58 -22.46 -14.75 -11.69
C PRO A 58 -20.94 -14.51 -11.66
N SER A 59 -20.20 -15.48 -11.15
CA SER A 59 -18.74 -15.44 -11.16
C SER A 59 -18.22 -15.40 -12.60
N MET A 60 -17.29 -14.48 -12.89
CA MET A 60 -16.68 -14.35 -14.22
C MET A 60 -15.80 -15.56 -14.58
N THR A 61 -15.30 -16.28 -13.59
CA THR A 61 -14.47 -17.48 -13.78
C THR A 61 -14.68 -18.44 -12.62
N GLN A 62 -14.51 -19.73 -12.89
CA GLN A 62 -14.47 -20.79 -11.88
C GLN A 62 -13.03 -21.25 -11.61
N ASP A 63 -12.06 -20.74 -12.36
CA ASP A 63 -10.64 -21.04 -12.14
C ASP A 63 -10.12 -20.23 -10.93
N PRO A 64 -9.62 -20.92 -9.86
CA PRO A 64 -9.16 -20.26 -8.64
C PRO A 64 -7.98 -19.32 -8.88
N LEU A 65 -7.08 -19.64 -9.83
CA LEU A 65 -5.93 -18.81 -10.14
C LEU A 65 -6.36 -17.50 -10.81
N LEU A 66 -7.23 -17.59 -11.81
CA LEU A 66 -7.77 -16.40 -12.48
C LEU A 66 -8.58 -15.54 -11.50
N ALA A 67 -9.37 -16.16 -10.63
CA ALA A 67 -10.10 -15.46 -9.58
C ALA A 67 -9.16 -14.76 -8.61
N ALA A 68 -8.06 -15.39 -8.21
CA ALA A 68 -7.04 -14.80 -7.32
C ALA A 68 -6.35 -13.60 -7.99
N VAL A 69 -5.99 -13.71 -9.28
CA VAL A 69 -5.32 -12.64 -10.03
C VAL A 69 -6.24 -11.44 -10.22
N PHE A 70 -7.39 -11.63 -10.87
CA PHE A 70 -8.28 -10.51 -11.19
C PHE A 70 -8.99 -9.97 -9.94
N GLY A 71 -9.32 -10.85 -8.99
CA GLY A 71 -9.87 -10.45 -7.69
C GLY A 71 -8.86 -9.62 -6.88
N GLY A 72 -7.58 -10.02 -6.87
CA GLY A 72 -6.51 -9.28 -6.22
C GLY A 72 -6.28 -7.89 -6.83
N LEU A 73 -6.26 -7.79 -8.16
CA LEU A 73 -6.15 -6.51 -8.87
C LEU A 73 -7.35 -5.60 -8.58
N GLY A 74 -8.57 -6.11 -8.69
CA GLY A 74 -9.80 -5.36 -8.42
C GLY A 74 -9.89 -4.90 -6.97
N ALA A 75 -9.59 -5.77 -6.01
CA ALA A 75 -9.53 -5.43 -4.59
C ALA A 75 -8.46 -4.36 -4.32
N GLY A 76 -7.27 -4.51 -4.92
CA GLY A 76 -6.18 -3.55 -4.80
C GLY A 76 -6.54 -2.16 -5.32
N LEU A 77 -7.25 -2.07 -6.44
CA LEU A 77 -7.78 -0.80 -6.96
C LEU A 77 -8.76 -0.17 -5.98
N GLY A 78 -9.75 -0.91 -5.50
CA GLY A 78 -10.77 -0.41 -4.57
C GLY A 78 -10.17 0.06 -3.24
N VAL A 79 -9.30 -0.76 -2.64
CA VAL A 79 -8.59 -0.42 -1.39
C VAL A 79 -7.65 0.75 -1.60
N GLY A 80 -6.88 0.75 -2.70
CA GLY A 80 -5.96 1.82 -3.05
C GLY A 80 -6.65 3.18 -3.21
N ILE A 81 -7.79 3.23 -3.89
CA ILE A 81 -8.61 4.44 -4.03
C ILE A 81 -9.12 4.91 -2.65
N THR A 82 -9.58 3.98 -1.82
CA THR A 82 -10.06 4.29 -0.47
C THR A 82 -8.96 4.90 0.39
N TYR A 83 -7.76 4.34 0.35
CA TYR A 83 -6.60 4.89 1.05
C TYR A 83 -6.18 6.26 0.50
N ARG A 84 -6.21 6.46 -0.81
CA ARG A 84 -5.96 7.76 -1.43
C ARG A 84 -6.97 8.82 -0.98
N GLY A 85 -8.21 8.41 -0.71
CA GLY A 85 -9.25 9.23 -0.08
C GLY A 85 -9.02 9.50 1.41
N ARG A 86 -7.90 9.06 2.00
CA ARG A 86 -7.59 9.14 3.44
C ARG A 86 -8.69 8.48 4.30
N GLY A 87 -9.19 7.34 3.85
CA GLY A 87 -10.14 6.48 4.57
C GLY A 87 -9.63 5.04 4.63
N SER A 88 -10.46 4.15 5.13
CA SER A 88 -10.21 2.71 5.21
C SER A 88 -11.53 1.97 5.05
N MET A 89 -11.46 0.68 4.75
CA MET A 89 -12.64 -0.20 4.73
C MET A 89 -12.92 -0.84 6.11
N GLY A 90 -12.17 -0.44 7.16
CA GLY A 90 -12.27 -1.02 8.49
C GLY A 90 -11.35 -2.23 8.71
N GLY A 91 -11.39 -2.83 9.91
CA GLY A 91 -10.62 -4.03 10.23
C GLY A 91 -9.11 -3.88 10.08
N PHE A 92 -8.48 -4.88 9.49
CA PHE A 92 -7.02 -4.92 9.31
C PHE A 92 -6.45 -3.79 8.44
N SER A 93 -7.26 -3.18 7.57
CA SER A 93 -6.81 -2.02 6.80
C SER A 93 -6.53 -0.78 7.66
N ILE A 94 -7.13 -0.67 8.84
CA ILE A 94 -6.77 0.36 9.83
C ILE A 94 -5.37 0.08 10.40
N LEU A 95 -5.07 -1.18 10.71
CA LEU A 95 -3.72 -1.58 11.18
C LEU A 95 -2.66 -1.33 10.12
N SER A 96 -2.96 -1.61 8.83
CA SER A 96 -2.06 -1.30 7.71
C SER A 96 -1.72 0.18 7.64
N ASN A 97 -2.72 1.07 7.83
CA ASN A 97 -2.51 2.51 7.90
C ASN A 97 -1.62 2.92 9.09
N LEU A 98 -1.89 2.39 10.27
CA LEU A 98 -1.10 2.68 11.48
C LEU A 98 0.34 2.20 11.33
N LEU A 99 0.53 0.98 10.81
CA LEU A 99 1.85 0.42 10.57
C LEU A 99 2.63 1.25 9.55
N SER A 100 1.98 1.67 8.46
CA SER A 100 2.58 2.55 7.45
C SER A 100 3.03 3.89 8.03
N LEU A 101 2.21 4.51 8.90
CA LEU A 101 2.57 5.77 9.57
C LEU A 101 3.75 5.62 10.53
N GLN A 102 3.85 4.51 11.24
CA GLN A 102 4.92 4.26 12.20
C GLN A 102 6.24 3.85 11.54
N THR A 103 6.16 3.06 10.48
CA THR A 103 7.35 2.48 9.83
C THR A 103 7.82 3.26 8.60
N GLY A 104 6.96 4.11 8.03
CA GLY A 104 7.20 4.76 6.74
C GLY A 104 7.13 3.82 5.52
N LEU A 105 6.75 2.56 5.72
CA LEU A 105 6.57 1.60 4.63
C LEU A 105 5.35 1.94 3.78
N PRO A 106 5.36 1.62 2.47
CA PRO A 106 4.19 1.75 1.61
C PRO A 106 2.99 0.96 2.15
N LEU A 107 1.78 1.49 1.95
CA LEU A 107 0.53 0.91 2.46
C LEU A 107 0.28 -0.50 1.97
N GLY A 108 0.58 -0.77 0.70
CA GLY A 108 0.46 -2.11 0.13
C GLY A 108 1.36 -3.12 0.84
N ARG A 109 2.62 -2.76 1.13
CA ARG A 109 3.54 -3.63 1.87
C ARG A 109 3.04 -3.92 3.28
N CYS A 110 2.49 -2.92 3.98
CA CYS A 110 1.89 -3.12 5.30
C CYS A 110 0.68 -4.07 5.23
N THR A 111 -0.15 -3.93 4.19
CA THR A 111 -1.27 -4.83 3.93
C THR A 111 -0.78 -6.26 3.65
N LEU A 112 0.24 -6.41 2.80
CA LEU A 112 0.83 -7.72 2.50
C LEU A 112 1.39 -8.42 3.76
N LEU A 113 2.07 -7.69 4.63
CA LEU A 113 2.62 -8.24 5.88
C LEU A 113 1.52 -8.73 6.82
N LEU A 114 0.49 -7.92 7.02
CA LEU A 114 -0.61 -8.25 7.94
C LEU A 114 -1.49 -9.37 7.39
N ASP A 115 -1.97 -9.23 6.17
CA ASP A 115 -2.85 -10.22 5.54
C ASP A 115 -2.09 -11.49 5.20
N GLY A 116 -0.83 -11.41 4.75
CA GLY A 116 0.03 -12.55 4.48
C GLY A 116 0.26 -13.41 5.73
N THR A 117 0.48 -12.77 6.88
CA THR A 117 0.60 -13.50 8.16
C THR A 117 -0.68 -14.28 8.46
N VAL A 118 -1.85 -13.65 8.29
CA VAL A 118 -3.14 -14.31 8.50
C VAL A 118 -3.33 -15.49 7.52
N ILE A 119 -2.92 -15.33 6.26
CA ILE A 119 -3.04 -16.37 5.23
C ILE A 119 -2.13 -17.55 5.53
N ILE A 120 -0.91 -17.33 6.03
CA ILE A 120 -0.02 -18.41 6.44
C ILE A 120 -0.67 -19.26 7.54
N PHE A 121 -1.26 -18.62 8.57
CA PHE A 121 -2.01 -19.35 9.59
C PHE A 121 -3.25 -20.04 9.02
N ALA A 122 -3.95 -19.43 8.08
CA ALA A 122 -5.10 -20.03 7.40
C ALA A 122 -4.70 -21.29 6.61
N GLY A 123 -3.50 -21.32 6.05
CA GLY A 123 -2.99 -22.47 5.31
C GLY A 123 -2.89 -23.77 6.14
N PHE A 124 -2.65 -23.67 7.45
CA PHE A 124 -2.69 -24.83 8.34
C PHE A 124 -4.08 -25.40 8.55
N ILE A 125 -5.14 -24.60 8.33
CA ILE A 125 -6.53 -24.99 8.55
C ILE A 125 -7.20 -25.40 7.24
N PHE A 126 -7.05 -24.62 6.19
CA PHE A 126 -7.74 -24.81 4.91
C PHE A 126 -6.89 -25.55 3.86
N GLY A 127 -5.61 -25.77 4.16
CA GLY A 127 -4.68 -26.45 3.27
C GLY A 127 -3.77 -25.49 2.47
N PRO A 128 -2.63 -26.02 2.01
CA PRO A 128 -1.58 -25.20 1.40
C PRO A 128 -1.99 -24.63 0.02
N GLU A 129 -2.77 -25.36 -0.77
CA GLU A 129 -3.18 -24.91 -2.10
C GLU A 129 -4.03 -23.63 -2.04
N GLN A 130 -5.01 -23.59 -1.15
CA GLN A 130 -5.87 -22.43 -0.95
C GLN A 130 -5.08 -21.24 -0.39
N ALA A 131 -4.12 -21.49 0.49
CA ALA A 131 -3.22 -20.46 1.01
C ALA A 131 -2.34 -19.87 -0.11
N LEU A 132 -1.84 -20.67 -1.04
CA LEU A 132 -1.04 -20.18 -2.17
C LEU A 132 -1.86 -19.27 -3.09
N TYR A 133 -3.10 -19.63 -3.44
CA TYR A 133 -3.98 -18.73 -4.21
C TYR A 133 -4.26 -17.43 -3.45
N ALA A 134 -4.51 -17.50 -2.16
CA ALA A 134 -4.72 -16.33 -1.33
C ALA A 134 -3.46 -15.44 -1.24
N LEU A 135 -2.26 -16.01 -1.18
CA LEU A 135 -1.00 -15.27 -1.20
C LEU A 135 -0.79 -14.56 -2.54
N ILE A 136 -1.11 -15.20 -3.66
CA ILE A 136 -1.08 -14.56 -4.97
C ILE A 136 -2.04 -13.36 -5.01
N ALA A 137 -3.27 -13.55 -4.55
CA ALA A 137 -4.27 -12.49 -4.52
C ALA A 137 -3.82 -11.31 -3.65
N VAL A 138 -3.33 -11.55 -2.43
CA VAL A 138 -2.91 -10.48 -1.53
C VAL A 138 -1.63 -9.79 -2.01
N PHE A 139 -0.72 -10.51 -2.66
CA PHE A 139 0.45 -9.92 -3.29
C PHE A 139 0.07 -8.95 -4.41
N LEU A 140 -0.81 -9.35 -5.32
CA LEU A 140 -1.32 -8.47 -6.38
C LEU A 140 -2.11 -7.29 -5.82
N THR A 141 -2.93 -7.51 -4.80
CA THR A 141 -3.62 -6.44 -4.07
C THR A 141 -2.63 -5.42 -3.52
N SER A 142 -1.58 -5.88 -2.86
CA SER A 142 -0.53 -5.04 -2.28
C SER A 142 0.17 -4.18 -3.34
N GLN A 143 0.61 -4.78 -4.44
CA GLN A 143 1.27 -4.06 -5.52
C GLN A 143 0.34 -3.03 -6.17
N THR A 144 -0.93 -3.40 -6.36
CA THR A 144 -1.93 -2.49 -6.93
C THR A 144 -2.22 -1.31 -6.00
N ILE A 145 -2.31 -1.54 -4.68
CA ILE A 145 -2.45 -0.47 -3.69
C ILE A 145 -1.28 0.52 -3.82
N ASP A 146 -0.04 0.03 -3.86
CA ASP A 146 1.13 0.90 -3.94
C ASP A 146 1.16 1.69 -5.25
N VAL A 147 0.81 1.07 -6.38
CA VAL A 147 0.69 1.75 -7.67
C VAL A 147 -0.39 2.85 -7.63
N VAL A 148 -1.55 2.59 -7.04
CA VAL A 148 -2.63 3.58 -6.91
C VAL A 148 -2.21 4.73 -5.99
N GLN A 149 -1.45 4.46 -4.93
CA GLN A 149 -1.01 5.45 -3.96
C GLN A 149 0.11 6.35 -4.50
N ILE A 150 1.15 5.75 -5.08
CA ILE A 150 2.41 6.41 -5.47
C ILE A 150 2.35 6.79 -6.96
N GLY A 151 1.63 6.00 -7.77
CA GLY A 151 1.63 6.07 -9.23
C GLY A 151 2.67 5.14 -9.86
N PHE A 152 2.59 5.02 -11.18
CA PHE A 152 3.52 4.18 -11.96
C PHE A 152 4.92 4.78 -12.10
N ARG A 153 5.08 6.07 -11.87
CA ARG A 153 6.34 6.79 -12.03
C ARG A 153 6.84 7.29 -10.68
N SER A 154 7.85 6.65 -10.13
CA SER A 154 8.62 7.18 -9.01
C SER A 154 9.80 7.99 -9.56
N SER A 155 9.82 9.29 -9.29
CA SER A 155 11.00 10.11 -9.55
C SER A 155 11.93 10.05 -8.34
N LYS A 156 13.23 10.07 -8.62
CA LYS A 156 14.31 10.17 -7.61
C LYS A 156 14.92 11.55 -7.69
N VAL A 157 15.35 12.06 -6.55
CA VAL A 157 16.15 13.26 -6.49
C VAL A 157 17.58 12.83 -6.22
N ALA A 158 18.45 13.10 -7.16
CA ALA A 158 19.90 12.92 -7.02
C ALA A 158 20.51 14.26 -6.57
N LEU A 159 21.26 14.23 -5.47
CA LEU A 159 22.11 15.34 -5.01
C LEU A 159 23.54 14.97 -5.33
N VAL A 160 24.13 15.70 -6.27
CA VAL A 160 25.52 15.47 -6.72
C VAL A 160 26.41 16.57 -6.20
N ILE A 161 27.39 16.21 -5.34
CA ILE A 161 28.40 17.11 -4.81
C ILE A 161 29.72 16.72 -5.45
N SER A 162 30.24 17.57 -6.33
CA SER A 162 31.48 17.27 -7.05
C SER A 162 32.19 18.55 -7.46
N LYS A 163 33.53 18.48 -7.54
CA LYS A 163 34.35 19.53 -8.16
C LYS A 163 34.08 19.67 -9.66
N TYR A 164 33.63 18.61 -10.29
CA TYR A 164 33.31 18.53 -11.73
C TYR A 164 31.84 18.82 -12.03
N HIS A 165 31.17 19.61 -11.15
CA HIS A 165 29.74 19.89 -11.25
C HIS A 165 29.30 20.47 -12.61
N ALA A 166 30.15 21.29 -13.25
CA ALA A 166 29.86 21.89 -14.55
C ALA A 166 29.84 20.84 -15.69
N GLU A 167 30.81 19.92 -15.70
CA GLU A 167 30.92 18.84 -16.66
C GLU A 167 29.78 17.84 -16.50
N ILE A 168 29.45 17.49 -15.22
CA ILE A 168 28.33 16.62 -14.90
C ILE A 168 26.99 17.25 -15.33
N ASN A 169 26.82 18.56 -15.11
CA ASN A 169 25.63 19.26 -15.56
C ASN A 169 25.45 19.21 -17.08
N THR A 170 26.53 19.40 -17.82
CA THR A 170 26.52 19.31 -19.27
C THR A 170 26.19 17.89 -19.75
N ALA A 171 26.77 16.87 -19.13
CA ALA A 171 26.50 15.47 -19.45
C ALA A 171 25.05 15.10 -19.17
N VAL A 172 24.51 15.51 -18.02
CA VAL A 172 23.10 15.28 -17.63
C VAL A 172 22.13 15.90 -18.64
N GLN A 173 22.43 17.12 -19.12
CA GLN A 173 21.59 17.77 -20.12
C GLN A 173 21.69 17.09 -21.48
N ALA A 174 22.91 16.64 -21.89
CA ALA A 174 23.13 16.03 -23.19
C ALA A 174 22.62 14.57 -23.25
N GLU A 175 22.84 13.77 -22.21
CA GLU A 175 22.55 12.33 -22.21
C GLU A 175 21.19 11.99 -21.68
N LEU A 176 20.72 12.72 -20.63
CA LEU A 176 19.43 12.44 -19.97
C LEU A 176 18.31 13.41 -20.37
N GLU A 177 18.64 14.47 -21.12
CA GLU A 177 17.69 15.55 -21.46
C GLU A 177 16.97 16.11 -20.23
N ARG A 178 17.69 16.19 -19.09
CA ARG A 178 17.15 16.65 -17.80
C ARG A 178 17.79 17.98 -17.38
N GLY A 179 16.95 18.83 -16.79
CA GLY A 179 17.42 20.03 -16.12
C GLY A 179 18.04 19.70 -14.77
N ALA A 180 19.11 20.38 -14.39
CA ALA A 180 19.68 20.35 -13.06
C ALA A 180 19.54 21.71 -12.40
N THR A 181 19.22 21.74 -11.11
CA THR A 181 19.25 22.97 -10.30
C THR A 181 20.57 23.02 -9.56
N GLN A 182 21.33 24.09 -9.77
CA GLN A 182 22.57 24.32 -9.04
C GLN A 182 22.30 25.09 -7.73
N LEU A 183 22.71 24.47 -6.63
CA LEU A 183 22.62 25.03 -5.28
C LEU A 183 24.03 25.36 -4.79
N SER A 184 24.21 26.53 -4.21
CA SER A 184 25.48 26.90 -3.55
C SER A 184 25.42 26.54 -2.08
N GLY A 185 26.42 25.87 -1.57
CA GLY A 185 26.58 25.51 -0.18
C GLY A 185 28.02 25.69 0.28
N SER A 186 28.27 25.51 1.58
CA SER A 186 29.62 25.46 2.12
C SER A 186 29.85 24.15 2.85
N GLY A 187 31.06 23.60 2.72
CA GLY A 187 31.48 22.42 3.46
C GLY A 187 31.50 22.71 4.97
N GLY A 188 30.73 21.91 5.75
CA GLY A 188 30.60 22.15 7.21
C GLY A 188 31.91 22.01 7.98
N TYR A 189 32.91 21.32 7.44
CA TYR A 189 34.23 21.15 8.05
C TYR A 189 35.27 22.08 7.43
N SER A 190 35.32 22.20 6.12
CA SER A 190 36.33 22.98 5.38
C SER A 190 35.97 24.46 5.24
N GLY A 191 34.68 24.82 5.34
CA GLY A 191 34.17 26.15 5.02
C GLY A 191 34.22 26.51 3.54
N GLU A 192 34.73 25.61 2.67
CA GLU A 192 34.85 25.87 1.24
C GLU A 192 33.48 25.89 0.56
N THR A 193 33.33 26.83 -0.39
CA THR A 193 32.11 26.89 -1.21
C THR A 193 32.04 25.67 -2.13
N GLN A 194 30.91 24.99 -2.10
CA GLN A 194 30.64 23.82 -2.93
C GLN A 194 29.34 24.01 -3.70
N ASN A 195 29.35 23.59 -4.97
CA ASN A 195 28.15 23.53 -5.77
C ASN A 195 27.54 22.12 -5.73
N VAL A 196 26.24 22.08 -5.45
CA VAL A 196 25.44 20.87 -5.39
C VAL A 196 24.47 20.89 -6.56
N LEU A 197 24.49 19.87 -7.40
CA LEU A 197 23.48 19.69 -8.43
C LEU A 197 22.30 18.88 -7.86
N LEU A 198 21.11 19.41 -7.98
CA LEU A 198 19.87 18.73 -7.69
C LEU A 198 19.24 18.35 -9.02
N ILE A 199 19.09 17.05 -9.26
CA ILE A 199 18.59 16.48 -10.50
C ILE A 199 17.41 15.58 -10.20
N VAL A 200 16.31 15.75 -10.91
CA VAL A 200 15.14 14.86 -10.80
C VAL A 200 15.16 13.87 -11.96
N VAL A 201 15.32 12.62 -11.63
CA VAL A 201 15.46 11.51 -12.59
C VAL A 201 14.45 10.40 -12.33
N SER A 202 14.13 9.60 -13.32
CA SER A 202 13.35 8.38 -13.14
C SER A 202 14.20 7.28 -12.50
N GLN A 203 13.54 6.26 -11.93
CA GLN A 203 14.25 5.11 -11.34
C GLN A 203 15.15 4.39 -12.35
N SER A 204 14.79 4.36 -13.63
CA SER A 204 15.54 3.72 -14.70
C SER A 204 16.79 4.48 -15.13
N GLU A 205 16.86 5.78 -14.83
CA GLU A 205 17.99 6.66 -15.17
C GLU A 205 19.06 6.71 -14.06
N VAL A 206 18.81 6.07 -12.91
CA VAL A 206 19.73 6.03 -11.76
C VAL A 206 20.70 4.85 -11.83
N ASN A 207 20.45 3.84 -12.69
CA ASN A 207 21.25 2.61 -12.81
C ASN A 207 22.33 2.76 -13.87
#